data_de528f5a48df38263c7f78e587a84ce5
#
_entry.id   de528f5a48df38263c7f78e587a84ce5
#
_cell.length_a   1.000
_cell.length_b   1.000
_cell.length_c   1.000
_cell.angle_alpha   90.00
_cell.angle_beta   90.00
_cell.angle_gamma   90.00
#
_symmetry.space_group_name_H-M   'P 1'
#
loop_
_entity.id
_entity.type
_entity.pdbx_description
1 polymer ?
#
loop_
_entity_poly.entity_id
_entity_poly.type
_entity_poly.pdbx_seq_one_letter_code
_entity_poly.pdbx_strand_id
1 'polypeptide(L)'
;MSIRIGILGYGNLGRGVECAVKHNPDMELKAVFTRRNPEDVKILTDTAKVYHVDEAVKMKDELDVLIICGGSATDLPVQTPEYAKYFNVVDSFDTHARIPEHFAAVDEAAKKGNHVAMISVGWDPGMFSLNRLYANAILPGGKDYTFWGKGVSQGHSDAVRRLEGVVDARQYTIPVEAALDAVRSGENPELTTREKHTREVFVVAEEGADKAKIETEIKTMPNYFDEYDTTVHFISEEEMKKNHTGLPHGGFVIRTGKTGWEDEHDHVIEYSLKLDSNPEFTSSVIVAYARAAYRLSKEGQTGCKTVFDVAPVYLSAQTPEELRAHML
;
A
#
# COMPACT_ATOMS: atom_id res chain seq x y z
N MET A 1 26.47 10.72 -5.23
CA MET A 1 25.45 11.78 -5.00
C MET A 1 24.21 11.10 -4.45
N SER A 2 23.64 11.61 -3.38
CA SER A 2 22.39 11.09 -2.83
C SER A 2 21.20 11.47 -3.72
N ILE A 3 20.17 10.62 -3.79
CA ILE A 3 18.90 10.88 -4.45
C ILE A 3 18.11 11.83 -3.55
N ARG A 4 17.72 12.99 -4.07
CA ARG A 4 17.03 14.05 -3.33
C ARG A 4 15.53 13.79 -3.34
N ILE A 5 14.96 13.46 -2.18
CA ILE A 5 13.58 13.07 -1.99
C ILE A 5 12.75 14.24 -1.44
N GLY A 6 11.59 14.48 -2.05
CA GLY A 6 10.51 15.28 -1.50
C GLY A 6 9.33 14.40 -1.08
N ILE A 7 8.62 14.78 -0.03
CA ILE A 7 7.39 14.11 0.43
C ILE A 7 6.23 15.09 0.29
N LEU A 8 5.17 14.70 -0.42
CA LEU A 8 3.94 15.47 -0.53
C LEU A 8 2.84 14.79 0.30
N GLY A 9 2.47 15.44 1.42
CA GLY A 9 1.55 14.88 2.41
C GLY A 9 2.28 14.19 3.57
N TYR A 10 2.04 14.66 4.80
CA TYR A 10 2.71 14.14 5.99
C TYR A 10 1.70 13.59 7.01
N GLY A 11 1.06 12.48 6.60
CA GLY A 11 0.26 11.59 7.43
C GLY A 11 1.06 10.36 7.85
N ASN A 12 0.38 9.24 8.12
CA ASN A 12 1.05 7.98 8.49
C ASN A 12 2.03 7.50 7.40
N LEU A 13 1.62 7.58 6.14
CA LEU A 13 2.47 7.18 5.02
C LEU A 13 3.68 8.12 4.87
N GLY A 14 3.48 9.43 4.91
CA GLY A 14 4.59 10.39 4.78
C GLY A 14 5.62 10.29 5.90
N ARG A 15 5.17 10.02 7.15
CA ARG A 15 6.08 9.70 8.27
C ARG A 15 6.86 8.41 8.01
N GLY A 16 6.18 7.39 7.51
CA GLY A 16 6.84 6.14 7.13
C GLY A 16 7.88 6.34 6.05
N VAL A 17 7.60 7.19 5.04
CA VAL A 17 8.57 7.53 3.98
C VAL A 17 9.80 8.22 4.57
N GLU A 18 9.63 9.18 5.48
CA GLU A 18 10.76 9.81 6.17
C GLU A 18 11.62 8.78 6.90
N CYS A 19 11.00 7.86 7.67
CA CYS A 19 11.70 6.77 8.35
C CYS A 19 12.41 5.85 7.36
N ALA A 20 11.77 5.50 6.25
CA ALA A 20 12.35 4.64 5.23
C ALA A 20 13.55 5.29 4.54
N VAL A 21 13.49 6.58 4.21
CA VAL A 21 14.61 7.33 3.62
C VAL A 21 15.83 7.30 4.56
N LYS A 22 15.65 7.43 5.86
CA LYS A 22 16.75 7.33 6.85
C LYS A 22 17.51 6.02 6.77
N HIS A 23 16.86 4.91 6.39
CA HIS A 23 17.47 3.60 6.24
C HIS A 23 18.10 3.35 4.85
N ASN A 24 18.04 4.33 3.95
CA ASN A 24 18.58 4.24 2.59
C ASN A 24 19.74 5.25 2.41
N PRO A 25 21.02 4.83 2.57
CA PRO A 25 22.17 5.72 2.62
C PRO A 25 22.46 6.45 1.31
N ASP A 26 21.88 6.01 0.20
CA ASP A 26 21.94 6.63 -1.11
C ASP A 26 20.83 7.68 -1.35
N MET A 27 20.03 7.99 -0.33
CA MET A 27 18.94 8.96 -0.39
C MET A 27 19.05 10.02 0.70
N GLU A 28 18.47 11.18 0.45
CA GLU A 28 18.32 12.25 1.44
C GLU A 28 16.96 12.92 1.33
N LEU A 29 16.29 13.13 2.46
CA LEU A 29 15.08 13.92 2.51
C LEU A 29 15.44 15.43 2.45
N LYS A 30 14.90 16.13 1.47
CA LYS A 30 15.09 17.56 1.28
C LYS A 30 13.93 18.40 1.77
N ALA A 31 12.71 17.96 1.47
CA ALA A 31 11.52 18.76 1.75
C ALA A 31 10.30 17.89 2.06
N VAL A 32 9.44 18.40 2.91
CA VAL A 32 8.09 17.87 3.16
C VAL A 32 7.08 18.97 2.81
N PHE A 33 6.10 18.64 1.99
CA PHE A 33 5.05 19.56 1.56
C PHE A 33 3.72 19.19 2.21
N THR A 34 3.02 20.18 2.73
CA THR A 34 1.76 19.99 3.47
C THR A 34 0.73 21.07 3.12
N ARG A 35 -0.56 20.69 3.19
CA ARG A 35 -1.69 21.65 3.12
C ARG A 35 -1.97 22.34 4.47
N ARG A 36 -1.43 21.77 5.55
CA ARG A 36 -1.50 22.36 6.91
C ARG A 36 -0.50 23.52 7.01
N ASN A 37 -0.62 24.36 8.06
CA ASN A 37 0.44 25.29 8.37
C ASN A 37 1.78 24.53 8.59
N PRO A 38 2.85 24.83 7.84
CA PRO A 38 4.14 24.15 7.97
C PRO A 38 4.72 24.15 9.39
N GLU A 39 4.48 25.18 10.18
CA GLU A 39 4.97 25.30 11.55
C GLU A 39 4.33 24.28 12.52
N ASP A 40 3.14 23.77 12.16
CA ASP A 40 2.42 22.76 12.96
C ASP A 40 2.86 21.33 12.63
N VAL A 41 3.70 21.14 11.60
CA VAL A 41 4.16 19.84 11.16
C VAL A 41 5.58 19.59 11.66
N LYS A 42 5.71 18.63 12.58
CA LYS A 42 7.00 18.22 13.14
C LYS A 42 7.52 16.99 12.40
N ILE A 43 8.64 17.15 11.73
CA ILE A 43 9.41 16.07 11.09
C ILE A 43 10.56 15.63 12.01
N LEU A 44 11.14 14.46 11.72
CA LEU A 44 12.22 13.86 12.50
C LEU A 44 13.61 14.21 11.93
N THR A 45 13.67 14.58 10.66
CA THR A 45 14.91 14.85 9.91
C THR A 45 15.33 16.30 10.05
N ASP A 46 16.38 16.58 10.81
CA ASP A 46 16.86 17.94 11.10
C ASP A 46 17.32 18.73 9.87
N THR A 47 17.77 18.03 8.81
CA THR A 47 18.29 18.65 7.57
C THR A 47 17.21 19.00 6.55
N ALA A 48 16.01 18.47 6.71
CA ALA A 48 14.86 18.76 5.85
C ALA A 48 14.02 19.92 6.40
N LYS A 49 13.20 20.51 5.53
CA LYS A 49 12.28 21.58 5.91
C LYS A 49 10.86 21.26 5.46
N VAL A 50 9.89 21.80 6.21
CA VAL A 50 8.47 21.70 5.86
C VAL A 50 8.05 22.97 5.13
N TYR A 51 7.33 22.81 4.03
CA TYR A 51 6.81 23.88 3.18
C TYR A 51 5.32 23.72 2.96
N HIS A 52 4.64 24.81 2.63
CA HIS A 52 3.28 24.69 2.11
C HIS A 52 3.29 24.01 0.72
N VAL A 53 2.24 23.30 0.39
CA VAL A 53 2.14 22.52 -0.88
C VAL A 53 2.34 23.38 -2.13
N ASP A 54 1.96 24.66 -2.09
CA ASP A 54 2.12 25.60 -3.21
C ASP A 54 3.59 25.94 -3.54
N GLU A 55 4.51 25.62 -2.64
CA GLU A 55 5.94 25.80 -2.88
C GLU A 55 6.59 24.64 -3.63
N ALA A 56 5.90 23.48 -3.73
CA ALA A 56 6.49 22.26 -4.26
C ALA A 56 7.08 22.45 -5.67
N VAL A 57 6.32 23.04 -6.61
CA VAL A 57 6.76 23.21 -8.00
C VAL A 57 7.96 24.17 -8.11
N LYS A 58 8.13 25.11 -7.19
CA LYS A 58 9.29 26.01 -7.17
C LYS A 58 10.59 25.28 -6.86
N MET A 59 10.51 24.13 -6.20
CA MET A 59 11.65 23.31 -5.81
C MET A 59 11.95 22.17 -6.82
N LYS A 60 11.40 22.20 -8.03
CA LYS A 60 11.53 21.12 -9.02
C LYS A 60 12.99 20.77 -9.37
N ASP A 61 13.89 21.72 -9.32
CA ASP A 61 15.31 21.52 -9.64
C ASP A 61 16.13 21.07 -8.41
N GLU A 62 15.52 21.09 -7.22
CA GLU A 62 16.13 20.68 -5.96
C GLU A 62 15.81 19.23 -5.58
N LEU A 63 14.82 18.62 -6.23
CA LEU A 63 14.35 17.27 -5.95
C LEU A 63 14.56 16.35 -7.17
N ASP A 64 14.96 15.12 -6.90
CA ASP A 64 15.08 14.09 -7.94
C ASP A 64 13.79 13.25 -8.06
N VAL A 65 13.09 13.02 -6.92
CA VAL A 65 11.83 12.30 -6.85
C VAL A 65 10.92 12.92 -5.81
N LEU A 66 9.64 13.10 -6.15
CA LEU A 66 8.58 13.50 -5.24
C LEU A 66 7.69 12.28 -4.91
N ILE A 67 7.63 11.90 -3.63
CA ILE A 67 6.77 10.81 -3.16
C ILE A 67 5.44 11.41 -2.70
N ILE A 68 4.33 10.97 -3.32
CA ILE A 68 3.00 11.54 -3.08
C ILE A 68 2.23 10.64 -2.11
N CYS A 69 1.98 11.16 -0.90
CA CYS A 69 1.40 10.44 0.24
C CYS A 69 -0.04 10.90 0.55
N GLY A 70 -0.77 11.33 -0.48
CA GLY A 70 -2.18 11.71 -0.38
C GLY A 70 -3.12 10.52 -0.24
N GLY A 71 -4.39 10.78 0.06
CA GLY A 71 -5.44 9.75 0.11
C GLY A 71 -5.72 9.17 -1.27
N SER A 72 -5.74 7.84 -1.37
CA SER A 72 -5.89 7.13 -2.64
C SER A 72 -7.20 7.48 -3.37
N ALA A 73 -8.31 7.54 -2.66
CA ALA A 73 -9.61 7.79 -3.28
C ALA A 73 -9.83 9.26 -3.71
N THR A 74 -9.18 10.21 -3.05
CA THR A 74 -9.50 11.64 -3.17
C THR A 74 -8.35 12.50 -3.67
N ASP A 75 -7.14 12.28 -3.15
CA ASP A 75 -6.00 13.16 -3.44
C ASP A 75 -5.18 12.66 -4.65
N LEU A 76 -4.81 11.38 -4.68
CA LEU A 76 -3.91 10.83 -5.69
C LEU A 76 -4.41 10.97 -7.13
N PRO A 77 -5.72 10.80 -7.45
CA PRO A 77 -6.22 11.00 -8.81
C PRO A 77 -5.96 12.39 -9.39
N VAL A 78 -5.81 13.38 -8.53
CA VAL A 78 -5.53 14.77 -8.92
C VAL A 78 -4.04 15.09 -8.78
N GLN A 79 -3.45 14.78 -7.64
CA GLN A 79 -2.07 15.16 -7.31
C GLN A 79 -1.05 14.45 -8.18
N THR A 80 -1.18 13.13 -8.41
CA THR A 80 -0.16 12.39 -9.15
C THR A 80 -0.01 12.91 -10.59
N PRO A 81 -1.07 13.05 -11.42
CA PRO A 81 -0.92 13.61 -12.75
C PRO A 81 -0.50 15.09 -12.75
N GLU A 82 -0.86 15.86 -11.72
CA GLU A 82 -0.42 17.25 -11.63
C GLU A 82 1.09 17.36 -11.42
N TYR A 83 1.63 16.65 -10.42
CA TYR A 83 3.05 16.74 -10.07
C TYR A 83 3.96 15.94 -11.01
N ALA A 84 3.46 14.92 -11.71
CA ALA A 84 4.20 14.19 -12.73
C ALA A 84 4.67 15.08 -13.91
N LYS A 85 4.06 16.24 -14.10
CA LYS A 85 4.52 17.25 -15.08
C LYS A 85 5.85 17.91 -14.70
N TYR A 86 6.23 17.88 -13.43
CA TYR A 86 7.34 18.64 -12.89
C TYR A 86 8.40 17.79 -12.19
N PHE A 87 8.08 16.55 -11.84
CA PHE A 87 8.92 15.64 -11.05
C PHE A 87 8.82 14.20 -11.54
N ASN A 88 9.85 13.42 -11.28
CA ASN A 88 9.64 11.99 -11.15
C ASN A 88 8.80 11.76 -9.89
N VAL A 89 7.75 10.96 -9.97
CA VAL A 89 6.80 10.76 -8.87
C VAL A 89 6.62 9.28 -8.53
N VAL A 90 6.29 9.00 -7.28
CA VAL A 90 5.83 7.68 -6.84
C VAL A 90 4.59 7.86 -5.97
N ASP A 91 3.55 7.05 -6.22
CA ASP A 91 2.34 7.00 -5.40
C ASP A 91 1.96 5.58 -4.96
N SER A 92 1.00 5.50 -4.05
CA SER A 92 0.42 4.26 -3.53
C SER A 92 -1.06 4.12 -3.88
N PHE A 93 -1.47 4.52 -5.07
CA PHE A 93 -2.87 4.43 -5.49
C PHE A 93 -3.38 2.99 -5.44
N ASP A 94 -4.42 2.73 -4.63
CA ASP A 94 -4.94 1.38 -4.33
C ASP A 94 -6.41 1.15 -4.69
N THR A 95 -7.06 2.08 -5.38
CA THR A 95 -8.41 1.88 -5.88
C THR A 95 -8.36 1.00 -7.13
N HIS A 96 -8.25 -0.32 -6.92
CA HIS A 96 -7.94 -1.33 -7.94
C HIS A 96 -8.73 -1.17 -9.26
N ALA A 97 -10.04 -0.96 -9.17
CA ALA A 97 -10.90 -0.80 -10.35
C ALA A 97 -10.56 0.42 -11.21
N ARG A 98 -9.88 1.42 -10.65
CA ARG A 98 -9.53 2.68 -11.31
C ARG A 98 -8.05 2.81 -11.66
N ILE A 99 -7.23 1.78 -11.42
CA ILE A 99 -5.80 1.79 -11.78
C ILE A 99 -5.58 2.06 -13.27
N PRO A 100 -6.32 1.45 -14.22
CA PRO A 100 -6.13 1.75 -15.64
C PRO A 100 -6.40 3.21 -16.02
N GLU A 101 -7.43 3.83 -15.44
CA GLU A 101 -7.76 5.24 -15.64
C GLU A 101 -6.67 6.15 -15.07
N HIS A 102 -6.24 5.86 -13.85
CA HIS A 102 -5.17 6.60 -13.18
C HIS A 102 -3.85 6.50 -13.96
N PHE A 103 -3.50 5.30 -14.42
CA PHE A 103 -2.32 5.08 -15.26
C PHE A 103 -2.33 5.97 -16.50
N ALA A 104 -3.44 6.00 -17.25
CA ALA A 104 -3.54 6.78 -18.48
C ALA A 104 -3.34 8.30 -18.24
N ALA A 105 -3.99 8.83 -17.19
CA ALA A 105 -3.86 10.24 -16.82
C ALA A 105 -2.43 10.62 -16.37
N VAL A 106 -1.79 9.75 -15.58
CA VAL A 106 -0.42 9.96 -15.11
C VAL A 106 0.60 9.79 -16.24
N ASP A 107 0.40 8.83 -17.15
CA ASP A 107 1.30 8.59 -18.28
C ASP A 107 1.36 9.79 -19.22
N GLU A 108 0.20 10.36 -19.57
CA GLU A 108 0.13 11.58 -20.37
C GLU A 108 0.89 12.73 -19.72
N ALA A 109 0.66 12.94 -18.42
CA ALA A 109 1.28 14.03 -17.67
C ALA A 109 2.81 13.84 -17.54
N ALA A 110 3.27 12.65 -17.22
CA ALA A 110 4.69 12.31 -17.04
C ALA A 110 5.46 12.43 -18.37
N LYS A 111 4.89 11.92 -19.47
CA LYS A 111 5.49 12.08 -20.81
C LYS A 111 5.59 13.55 -21.22
N LYS A 112 4.57 14.35 -20.95
CA LYS A 112 4.58 15.79 -21.24
C LYS A 112 5.65 16.54 -20.45
N GLY A 113 5.94 16.09 -19.21
CA GLY A 113 6.97 16.66 -18.35
C GLY A 113 8.38 16.08 -18.57
N ASN A 114 8.54 15.01 -19.38
CA ASN A 114 9.75 14.20 -19.50
C ASN A 114 10.20 13.58 -18.18
N HIS A 115 9.25 13.10 -17.38
CA HIS A 115 9.47 12.46 -16.08
C HIS A 115 9.04 11.00 -16.07
N VAL A 116 9.51 10.25 -15.08
CA VAL A 116 9.05 8.89 -14.76
C VAL A 116 8.05 8.98 -13.62
N ALA A 117 6.89 8.37 -13.79
CA ALA A 117 5.92 8.21 -12.73
C ALA A 117 5.75 6.72 -12.39
N MET A 118 5.81 6.38 -11.09
CA MET A 118 5.52 5.05 -10.59
C MET A 118 4.22 5.09 -9.82
N ILE A 119 3.22 4.32 -10.22
CA ILE A 119 1.93 4.31 -9.55
C ILE A 119 1.61 2.96 -8.90
N SER A 120 0.69 2.99 -7.95
CA SER A 120 0.16 1.79 -7.28
C SER A 120 1.27 0.97 -6.62
N VAL A 121 2.21 1.68 -5.96
CA VAL A 121 3.36 1.08 -5.30
C VAL A 121 3.07 0.87 -3.82
N GLY A 122 3.10 -0.37 -3.40
CA GLY A 122 2.90 -0.78 -2.02
C GLY A 122 3.10 -2.28 -1.87
N TRP A 123 2.49 -2.88 -0.85
CA TRP A 123 2.52 -4.33 -0.73
C TRP A 123 1.34 -5.01 -1.45
N ASP A 124 0.15 -4.36 -1.50
CA ASP A 124 -0.97 -4.79 -2.35
C ASP A 124 -1.92 -3.61 -2.66
N PRO A 125 -1.86 -3.04 -3.87
CA PRO A 125 -1.06 -3.44 -5.02
C PRO A 125 0.44 -3.18 -4.83
N GLY A 126 1.26 -3.93 -5.54
CA GLY A 126 2.72 -3.82 -5.51
C GLY A 126 3.39 -5.18 -5.37
N MET A 127 3.93 -5.50 -4.18
CA MET A 127 4.65 -6.76 -3.95
C MET A 127 3.77 -7.99 -4.21
N PHE A 128 2.54 -8.02 -3.70
CA PHE A 128 1.61 -9.12 -3.97
C PHE A 128 1.22 -9.20 -5.45
N SER A 129 1.16 -8.06 -6.14
CA SER A 129 0.94 -8.05 -7.59
C SER A 129 2.07 -8.74 -8.34
N LEU A 130 3.34 -8.46 -7.98
CA LEU A 130 4.51 -9.17 -8.52
C LEU A 130 4.49 -10.65 -8.20
N ASN A 131 4.17 -11.00 -6.95
CA ASN A 131 4.11 -12.39 -6.51
C ASN A 131 3.04 -13.18 -7.28
N ARG A 132 1.87 -12.58 -7.53
CA ARG A 132 0.84 -13.17 -8.41
C ARG A 132 1.35 -13.34 -9.84
N LEU A 133 2.01 -12.32 -10.40
CA LEU A 133 2.57 -12.38 -11.75
C LEU A 133 3.63 -13.48 -11.89
N TYR A 134 4.60 -13.54 -10.98
CA TYR A 134 5.64 -14.57 -11.02
C TYR A 134 5.05 -15.97 -10.88
N ALA A 135 4.17 -16.17 -9.92
CA ALA A 135 3.52 -17.46 -9.69
C ALA A 135 2.68 -17.89 -10.90
N ASN A 136 1.94 -16.96 -11.52
CA ASN A 136 1.18 -17.19 -12.73
C ASN A 136 2.06 -17.57 -13.93
N ALA A 137 3.18 -16.87 -14.11
CA ALA A 137 4.12 -17.15 -15.21
C ALA A 137 4.82 -18.51 -15.06
N ILE A 138 5.05 -18.96 -13.82
CA ILE A 138 5.70 -20.25 -13.51
C ILE A 138 4.72 -21.42 -13.63
N LEU A 139 3.49 -21.26 -13.14
CA LEU A 139 2.43 -22.26 -13.16
C LEU A 139 1.20 -21.71 -13.91
N PRO A 140 1.23 -21.59 -15.25
CA PRO A 140 0.18 -20.89 -16.02
C PRO A 140 -1.20 -21.56 -15.90
N GLY A 141 -1.28 -22.86 -15.76
CA GLY A 141 -2.53 -23.61 -15.56
C GLY A 141 -3.08 -23.60 -14.13
N GLY A 142 -2.44 -22.87 -13.21
CA GLY A 142 -2.81 -22.85 -11.81
C GLY A 142 -3.92 -21.86 -11.43
N LYS A 143 -4.27 -21.85 -10.13
CA LYS A 143 -5.28 -20.96 -9.55
C LYS A 143 -4.66 -20.07 -8.47
N ASP A 144 -5.01 -18.78 -8.50
CA ASP A 144 -4.53 -17.79 -7.55
C ASP A 144 -5.52 -17.56 -6.41
N TYR A 145 -4.98 -17.46 -5.21
CA TYR A 145 -5.72 -17.07 -4.01
C TYR A 145 -4.99 -15.93 -3.31
N THR A 146 -5.74 -14.93 -2.88
CA THR A 146 -5.22 -13.87 -2.01
C THR A 146 -6.04 -13.85 -0.73
N PHE A 147 -5.34 -13.92 0.40
CA PHE A 147 -5.90 -13.76 1.74
C PHE A 147 -5.24 -12.56 2.40
N TRP A 148 -6.05 -11.64 2.92
CA TRP A 148 -5.58 -10.47 3.65
C TRP A 148 -5.77 -10.66 5.16
N GLY A 149 -4.80 -10.24 5.94
CA GLY A 149 -4.88 -10.26 7.40
C GLY A 149 -3.89 -11.27 8.06
N LYS A 150 -3.96 -11.42 9.36
CA LYS A 150 -4.76 -10.60 10.27
C LYS A 150 -4.28 -9.14 10.23
N GLY A 151 -5.18 -8.19 9.97
CA GLY A 151 -4.74 -6.81 9.86
C GLY A 151 -5.84 -5.76 9.91
N VAL A 152 -5.45 -4.54 10.30
CA VAL A 152 -6.32 -3.38 10.41
C VAL A 152 -6.56 -2.76 9.05
N SER A 153 -7.82 -2.71 8.61
CA SER A 153 -8.22 -1.91 7.46
C SER A 153 -8.58 -0.49 7.90
N GLN A 154 -7.78 0.48 7.46
CA GLN A 154 -8.02 1.89 7.80
C GLN A 154 -9.31 2.41 7.14
N GLY A 155 -9.55 2.09 5.87
CA GLY A 155 -10.76 2.51 5.17
C GLY A 155 -12.05 1.99 5.78
N HIS A 156 -12.08 0.71 6.17
CA HIS A 156 -13.23 0.13 6.88
C HIS A 156 -13.41 0.73 8.27
N SER A 157 -12.31 0.94 9.00
CA SER A 157 -12.35 1.61 10.30
C SER A 157 -12.90 3.03 10.19
N ASP A 158 -12.50 3.77 9.14
CA ASP A 158 -13.01 5.12 8.88
C ASP A 158 -14.50 5.13 8.53
N ALA A 159 -14.97 4.15 7.76
CA ALA A 159 -16.39 4.02 7.44
C ALA A 159 -17.23 3.82 8.72
N VAL A 160 -16.78 2.97 9.64
CA VAL A 160 -17.46 2.75 10.92
C VAL A 160 -17.41 4.00 11.80
N ARG A 161 -16.30 4.72 11.87
CA ARG A 161 -16.19 5.96 12.66
C ARG A 161 -17.12 7.09 12.21
N ARG A 162 -17.68 7.02 11.00
CA ARG A 162 -18.65 8.00 10.49
C ARG A 162 -20.09 7.70 10.87
N LEU A 163 -20.35 6.55 11.48
CA LEU A 163 -21.70 6.21 11.95
C LEU A 163 -22.06 7.07 13.16
N GLU A 164 -23.34 7.42 13.25
CA GLU A 164 -23.88 8.15 14.39
C GLU A 164 -23.69 7.36 15.70
N GLY A 165 -23.22 8.02 16.75
CA GLY A 165 -22.98 7.41 18.06
C GLY A 165 -21.66 6.61 18.16
N VAL A 166 -20.76 6.69 17.17
CA VAL A 166 -19.44 6.05 17.21
C VAL A 166 -18.37 7.10 17.48
N VAL A 167 -17.59 6.90 18.56
CA VAL A 167 -16.46 7.74 18.95
C VAL A 167 -15.18 7.29 18.26
N ASP A 168 -14.88 6.01 18.27
CA ASP A 168 -13.72 5.41 17.57
C ASP A 168 -14.03 3.97 17.16
N ALA A 169 -13.32 3.47 16.15
CA ALA A 169 -13.45 2.10 15.69
C ALA A 169 -12.15 1.57 15.06
N ARG A 170 -11.96 0.26 15.18
CA ARG A 170 -10.91 -0.52 14.48
C ARG A 170 -11.53 -1.77 13.89
N GLN A 171 -11.29 -1.98 12.61
CA GLN A 171 -11.73 -3.17 11.90
C GLN A 171 -10.52 -4.02 11.53
N TYR A 172 -10.63 -5.32 11.82
CA TYR A 172 -9.64 -6.34 11.47
C TYR A 172 -10.21 -7.27 10.41
N THR A 173 -9.44 -7.47 9.34
CA THR A 173 -9.67 -8.53 8.36
C THR A 173 -8.92 -9.78 8.83
N ILE A 174 -9.59 -10.93 8.83
CA ILE A 174 -9.05 -12.17 9.35
C ILE A 174 -9.28 -13.27 8.31
N PRO A 175 -8.21 -13.93 7.81
CA PRO A 175 -8.36 -15.09 6.95
C PRO A 175 -9.07 -16.24 7.68
N VAL A 176 -9.88 -16.99 6.95
CA VAL A 176 -10.49 -18.24 7.46
C VAL A 176 -9.46 -19.35 7.34
N GLU A 177 -9.00 -19.88 8.48
CA GLU A 177 -7.94 -20.91 8.52
C GLU A 177 -8.28 -22.16 7.70
N ALA A 178 -9.52 -22.64 7.78
CA ALA A 178 -9.95 -23.80 6.99
C ALA A 178 -9.84 -23.58 5.49
N ALA A 179 -10.09 -22.35 5.01
CA ALA A 179 -9.91 -21.98 3.61
C ALA A 179 -8.43 -21.93 3.21
N LEU A 180 -7.58 -21.38 4.09
CA LEU A 180 -6.12 -21.39 3.91
C LEU A 180 -5.59 -22.82 3.82
N ASP A 181 -5.98 -23.70 4.73
CA ASP A 181 -5.54 -25.08 4.79
C ASP A 181 -5.97 -25.85 3.54
N ALA A 182 -7.21 -25.67 3.08
CA ALA A 182 -7.71 -26.29 1.85
C ALA A 182 -6.92 -25.83 0.62
N VAL A 183 -6.58 -24.54 0.51
CA VAL A 183 -5.74 -24.04 -0.58
C VAL A 183 -4.32 -24.58 -0.49
N ARG A 184 -3.73 -24.62 0.69
CA ARG A 184 -2.38 -25.15 0.93
C ARG A 184 -2.25 -26.63 0.67
N SER A 185 -3.34 -27.39 0.84
CA SER A 185 -3.37 -28.82 0.48
C SER A 185 -3.41 -29.07 -1.04
N GLY A 186 -3.68 -28.04 -1.85
CA GLY A 186 -3.81 -28.17 -3.30
C GLY A 186 -5.22 -28.51 -3.78
N GLU A 187 -6.22 -28.48 -2.90
CA GLU A 187 -7.61 -28.82 -3.25
C GLU A 187 -8.28 -27.89 -4.27
N ASN A 188 -7.74 -26.68 -4.45
CA ASN A 188 -8.28 -25.67 -5.39
C ASN A 188 -9.76 -25.33 -5.21
N PRO A 189 -10.24 -25.02 -3.99
CA PRO A 189 -11.64 -24.74 -3.75
C PRO A 189 -12.11 -23.47 -4.48
N GLU A 190 -13.39 -23.42 -4.87
CA GLU A 190 -14.07 -22.19 -5.19
C GLU A 190 -14.48 -21.52 -3.87
N LEU A 191 -13.98 -20.31 -3.62
CA LEU A 191 -14.20 -19.59 -2.38
C LEU A 191 -14.85 -18.23 -2.65
N THR A 192 -15.96 -17.99 -2.01
CA THR A 192 -16.60 -16.67 -1.94
C THR A 192 -15.79 -15.73 -1.03
N THR A 193 -16.10 -14.45 -1.06
CA THR A 193 -15.53 -13.45 -0.16
C THR A 193 -15.70 -13.84 1.31
N ARG A 194 -16.89 -14.31 1.69
CA ARG A 194 -17.27 -14.76 3.03
C ARG A 194 -16.48 -15.99 3.49
N GLU A 195 -16.25 -16.93 2.60
CA GLU A 195 -15.48 -18.14 2.91
C GLU A 195 -13.99 -17.87 3.08
N LYS A 196 -13.48 -16.80 2.48
CA LYS A 196 -12.05 -16.42 2.60
C LYS A 196 -11.74 -15.60 3.84
N HIS A 197 -12.64 -14.71 4.26
CA HIS A 197 -12.37 -13.75 5.33
C HIS A 197 -13.56 -13.52 6.23
N THR A 198 -13.26 -13.33 7.52
CA THR A 198 -14.17 -12.75 8.49
C THR A 198 -13.74 -11.33 8.86
N ARG A 199 -14.63 -10.59 9.54
CA ARG A 199 -14.40 -9.24 10.03
C ARG A 199 -14.60 -9.19 11.54
N GLU A 200 -13.67 -8.58 12.26
CA GLU A 200 -13.86 -8.16 13.65
C GLU A 200 -13.82 -6.64 13.73
N VAL A 201 -14.80 -6.05 14.38
CA VAL A 201 -14.91 -4.59 14.53
C VAL A 201 -14.99 -4.26 16.01
N PHE A 202 -14.01 -3.51 16.49
CA PHE A 202 -13.99 -2.97 17.84
C PHE A 202 -14.48 -1.53 17.80
N VAL A 203 -15.51 -1.22 18.58
CA VAL A 203 -16.25 0.07 18.54
C VAL A 203 -16.27 0.69 19.92
N VAL A 204 -15.87 1.94 20.02
CA VAL A 204 -16.16 2.81 21.16
C VAL A 204 -17.40 3.60 20.81
N ALA A 205 -18.50 3.34 21.51
CA ALA A 205 -19.76 4.04 21.31
C ALA A 205 -19.92 5.20 22.30
N GLU A 206 -20.66 6.24 21.91
CA GLU A 206 -21.06 7.32 22.80
C GLU A 206 -21.92 6.78 23.97
N GLU A 207 -21.93 7.49 25.07
CA GLU A 207 -22.79 7.14 26.21
C GLU A 207 -24.27 7.24 25.81
N GLY A 208 -25.01 6.16 26.02
CA GLY A 208 -26.43 6.09 25.63
C GLY A 208 -26.70 5.77 24.16
N ALA A 209 -25.70 5.57 23.33
CA ALA A 209 -25.89 5.19 21.93
C ALA A 209 -26.57 3.82 21.79
N ASP A 210 -27.42 3.71 20.76
CA ASP A 210 -28.08 2.45 20.41
C ASP A 210 -27.07 1.47 19.76
N LYS A 211 -26.45 0.64 20.58
CA LYS A 211 -25.47 -0.35 20.14
C LYS A 211 -26.05 -1.36 19.15
N ALA A 212 -27.32 -1.73 19.28
CA ALA A 212 -27.96 -2.69 18.37
C ALA A 212 -28.15 -2.08 16.98
N LYS A 213 -28.51 -0.79 16.91
CA LYS A 213 -28.58 -0.02 15.66
C LYS A 213 -27.19 0.05 15.01
N ILE A 214 -26.15 0.47 15.75
CA ILE A 214 -24.78 0.56 15.26
C ILE A 214 -24.29 -0.79 14.72
N GLU A 215 -24.49 -1.88 15.46
CA GLU A 215 -24.10 -3.23 15.01
C GLU A 215 -24.80 -3.62 13.70
N THR A 216 -26.10 -3.33 13.58
CA THR A 216 -26.87 -3.60 12.37
C THR A 216 -26.34 -2.80 11.18
N GLU A 217 -26.12 -1.49 11.36
CA GLU A 217 -25.59 -0.62 10.31
C GLU A 217 -24.20 -1.06 9.84
N ILE A 218 -23.34 -1.50 10.75
CA ILE A 218 -22.03 -2.06 10.38
C ILE A 218 -22.21 -3.32 9.53
N LYS A 219 -22.94 -4.32 10.03
CA LYS A 219 -23.07 -5.63 9.38
C LYS A 219 -23.75 -5.57 8.00
N THR A 220 -24.56 -4.55 7.76
CA THR A 220 -25.30 -4.36 6.50
C THR A 220 -24.71 -3.28 5.59
N MET A 221 -23.57 -2.70 5.96
CA MET A 221 -22.95 -1.61 5.20
C MET A 221 -22.46 -2.11 3.84
N PRO A 222 -23.02 -1.60 2.73
CA PRO A 222 -22.69 -2.05 1.39
C PRO A 222 -21.22 -1.78 1.03
N ASN A 223 -20.59 -2.70 0.31
CA ASN A 223 -19.21 -2.65 -0.15
C ASN A 223 -18.15 -2.74 0.96
N TYR A 224 -18.54 -2.81 2.23
CA TYR A 224 -17.63 -2.89 3.36
C TYR A 224 -17.81 -4.18 4.17
N PHE A 225 -19.04 -4.51 4.56
CA PHE A 225 -19.30 -5.58 5.52
C PHE A 225 -20.40 -6.58 5.10
N ASP A 226 -21.31 -6.20 4.21
CA ASP A 226 -22.47 -6.99 3.82
C ASP A 226 -22.14 -8.36 3.20
N GLU A 227 -20.96 -8.49 2.60
CA GLU A 227 -20.47 -9.76 2.03
C GLU A 227 -19.61 -10.61 3.01
N TYR A 228 -19.53 -10.22 4.30
CA TYR A 228 -18.67 -10.88 5.28
C TYR A 228 -19.40 -11.33 6.52
N ASP A 229 -18.89 -12.36 7.18
CA ASP A 229 -19.25 -12.67 8.56
C ASP A 229 -18.54 -11.68 9.48
N THR A 230 -19.33 -10.78 10.09
CA THR A 230 -18.81 -9.66 10.88
C THR A 230 -19.21 -9.81 12.34
N THR A 231 -18.23 -9.77 13.24
CA THR A 231 -18.43 -9.68 14.69
C THR A 231 -18.13 -8.26 15.16
N VAL A 232 -19.03 -7.67 15.94
CA VAL A 232 -18.87 -6.32 16.50
C VAL A 232 -18.68 -6.42 18.01
N HIS A 233 -17.63 -5.79 18.52
CA HIS A 233 -17.28 -5.72 19.93
C HIS A 233 -17.37 -4.26 20.40
N PHE A 234 -18.20 -3.98 21.40
CA PHE A 234 -18.24 -2.66 22.05
C PHE A 234 -17.28 -2.65 23.21
N ILE A 235 -16.30 -1.76 23.15
CA ILE A 235 -15.20 -1.65 24.13
C ILE A 235 -15.08 -0.23 24.69
N SER A 236 -14.30 -0.06 25.75
CA SER A 236 -13.99 1.26 26.31
C SER A 236 -12.92 1.99 25.49
N GLU A 237 -12.84 3.32 25.66
CA GLU A 237 -11.73 4.11 25.10
C GLU A 237 -10.37 3.68 25.63
N GLU A 238 -10.32 3.26 26.93
CA GLU A 238 -9.09 2.78 27.55
C GLU A 238 -8.61 1.49 26.87
N GLU A 239 -9.50 0.56 26.63
CA GLU A 239 -9.20 -0.68 25.91
C GLU A 239 -8.77 -0.40 24.46
N MET A 240 -9.45 0.50 23.75
CA MET A 240 -9.08 0.92 22.39
C MET A 240 -7.64 1.47 22.39
N LYS A 241 -7.32 2.38 23.30
CA LYS A 241 -5.98 2.99 23.42
C LYS A 241 -4.90 1.98 23.83
N LYS A 242 -5.25 0.96 24.62
CA LYS A 242 -4.29 -0.04 25.09
C LYS A 242 -4.00 -1.12 24.04
N ASN A 243 -5.03 -1.62 23.36
CA ASN A 243 -4.95 -2.85 22.58
C ASN A 243 -5.07 -2.65 21.07
N HIS A 244 -5.55 -1.49 20.60
CA HIS A 244 -5.93 -1.29 19.18
C HIS A 244 -5.29 -0.04 18.54
N THR A 245 -4.14 0.42 19.04
CA THR A 245 -3.43 1.59 18.49
C THR A 245 -2.52 1.25 17.31
N GLY A 246 -2.04 0.02 17.22
CA GLY A 246 -1.18 -0.43 16.12
C GLY A 246 -1.93 -0.54 14.79
N LEU A 247 -1.17 -0.59 13.71
CA LEU A 247 -1.68 -0.80 12.36
C LEU A 247 -1.05 -2.06 11.72
N PRO A 248 -1.12 -3.24 12.40
CA PRO A 248 -0.60 -4.47 11.82
C PRO A 248 -1.42 -4.87 10.60
N HIS A 249 -0.78 -5.52 9.66
CA HIS A 249 -1.43 -6.11 8.49
C HIS A 249 -0.61 -7.27 7.93
N GLY A 250 -0.94 -7.70 6.72
CA GLY A 250 -0.25 -8.73 5.97
C GLY A 250 -1.21 -9.62 5.23
N GLY A 251 -0.77 -10.81 4.92
CA GLY A 251 -1.59 -11.78 4.22
C GLY A 251 -0.76 -12.78 3.41
N PHE A 252 -1.44 -13.46 2.50
CA PHE A 252 -0.88 -14.53 1.69
C PHE A 252 -1.30 -14.38 0.23
N VAL A 253 -0.37 -14.61 -0.68
CA VAL A 253 -0.65 -14.92 -2.08
C VAL A 253 -0.25 -16.36 -2.29
N ILE A 254 -1.20 -17.20 -2.65
CA ILE A 254 -0.99 -18.62 -2.85
C ILE A 254 -1.40 -18.97 -4.28
N ARG A 255 -0.53 -19.66 -4.99
CA ARG A 255 -0.86 -20.25 -6.28
C ARG A 255 -0.66 -21.74 -6.21
N THR A 256 -1.67 -22.46 -6.61
CA THR A 256 -1.62 -23.89 -6.81
C THR A 256 -1.58 -24.19 -8.30
N GLY A 257 -0.97 -25.28 -8.69
CA GLY A 257 -0.90 -25.67 -10.09
C GLY A 257 -0.20 -27.02 -10.27
N LYS A 258 -0.20 -27.50 -11.49
CA LYS A 258 0.34 -28.82 -11.82
C LYS A 258 1.40 -28.72 -12.89
N THR A 259 2.29 -29.71 -12.92
CA THR A 259 3.27 -29.94 -13.97
C THR A 259 3.32 -31.41 -14.31
N GLY A 260 4.07 -31.74 -15.37
CA GLY A 260 4.12 -33.06 -15.96
C GLY A 260 3.28 -33.11 -17.24
N TRP A 261 3.47 -34.16 -18.04
CA TRP A 261 2.75 -34.29 -19.32
C TRP A 261 1.24 -34.55 -19.11
N GLU A 262 0.91 -35.28 -18.04
CA GLU A 262 -0.46 -35.68 -17.66
C GLU A 262 -0.91 -34.99 -16.36
N ASP A 263 -0.30 -33.82 -16.01
CA ASP A 263 -0.57 -33.07 -14.78
C ASP A 263 -0.39 -33.90 -13.49
N GLU A 264 0.63 -34.77 -13.48
CA GLU A 264 0.88 -35.73 -12.40
C GLU A 264 1.58 -35.17 -11.16
N HIS A 265 2.07 -33.92 -11.21
CA HIS A 265 2.80 -33.29 -10.10
C HIS A 265 2.08 -32.03 -9.60
N ASP A 266 1.66 -32.06 -8.35
CA ASP A 266 1.03 -30.90 -7.68
C ASP A 266 2.07 -29.95 -7.09
N HIS A 267 1.82 -28.65 -7.22
CA HIS A 267 2.68 -27.59 -6.67
C HIS A 267 1.87 -26.50 -5.99
N VAL A 268 2.45 -25.95 -4.93
CA VAL A 268 1.94 -24.78 -4.22
C VAL A 268 3.08 -23.76 -4.09
N ILE A 269 2.84 -22.54 -4.55
CA ILE A 269 3.71 -21.39 -4.31
C ILE A 269 2.99 -20.48 -3.32
N GLU A 270 3.63 -20.16 -2.20
CA GLU A 270 3.06 -19.28 -1.20
C GLU A 270 4.04 -18.12 -0.89
N TYR A 271 3.53 -16.91 -0.95
CA TYR A 271 4.19 -15.71 -0.43
C TYR A 271 3.39 -15.16 0.72
N SER A 272 4.05 -14.84 1.82
CA SER A 272 3.38 -14.29 2.99
C SER A 272 4.04 -13.00 3.47
N LEU A 273 3.23 -12.09 4.01
CA LEU A 273 3.68 -10.88 4.69
C LEU A 273 3.07 -10.83 6.08
N LYS A 274 3.89 -10.49 7.07
CA LYS A 274 3.48 -10.15 8.43
C LYS A 274 4.06 -8.78 8.78
N LEU A 275 3.20 -7.79 8.88
CA LEU A 275 3.57 -6.38 9.02
C LEU A 275 3.12 -5.88 10.38
N ASP A 276 4.03 -5.38 11.19
CA ASP A 276 3.71 -4.71 12.45
C ASP A 276 3.15 -3.30 12.21
N SER A 277 3.58 -2.65 11.12
CA SER A 277 3.08 -1.34 10.70
C SER A 277 2.87 -1.32 9.18
N ASN A 278 1.61 -1.36 8.75
CA ASN A 278 1.25 -1.25 7.34
C ASN A 278 1.82 0.02 6.68
N PRO A 279 1.63 1.24 7.22
CA PRO A 279 2.10 2.45 6.54
C PRO A 279 3.63 2.51 6.44
N GLU A 280 4.38 2.04 7.43
CA GLU A 280 5.85 2.06 7.38
C GLU A 280 6.39 1.03 6.38
N PHE A 281 5.80 -0.16 6.34
CA PHE A 281 6.20 -1.15 5.34
C PHE A 281 5.88 -0.70 3.92
N THR A 282 4.68 -0.18 3.67
CA THR A 282 4.29 0.40 2.39
C THR A 282 5.28 1.50 1.98
N SER A 283 5.66 2.36 2.91
CA SER A 283 6.64 3.43 2.68
C SER A 283 8.00 2.89 2.28
N SER A 284 8.46 1.78 2.87
CA SER A 284 9.73 1.14 2.51
C SER A 284 9.70 0.61 1.07
N VAL A 285 8.56 0.05 0.65
CA VAL A 285 8.36 -0.36 -0.76
C VAL A 285 8.42 0.86 -1.68
N ILE A 286 7.68 1.93 -1.34
CA ILE A 286 7.64 3.18 -2.13
C ILE A 286 9.04 3.78 -2.29
N VAL A 287 9.85 3.81 -1.24
CA VAL A 287 11.22 4.35 -1.28
C VAL A 287 12.12 3.52 -2.19
N ALA A 288 11.99 2.18 -2.20
CA ALA A 288 12.71 1.35 -3.15
C ALA A 288 12.33 1.68 -4.61
N TYR A 289 11.05 1.92 -4.88
CA TYR A 289 10.59 2.33 -6.20
C TYR A 289 10.91 3.79 -6.55
N ALA A 290 11.10 4.66 -5.57
CA ALA A 290 11.64 6.00 -5.80
C ALA A 290 13.08 5.93 -6.36
N ARG A 291 13.92 5.00 -5.86
CA ARG A 291 15.23 4.71 -6.45
C ARG A 291 15.11 4.26 -7.91
N ALA A 292 14.17 3.37 -8.20
CA ALA A 292 13.91 2.91 -9.56
C ALA A 292 13.47 4.06 -10.49
N ALA A 293 12.53 4.91 -10.06
CA ALA A 293 12.08 6.07 -10.81
C ALA A 293 13.24 7.01 -11.16
N TYR A 294 14.12 7.29 -10.19
CA TYR A 294 15.33 8.08 -10.41
C TYR A 294 16.25 7.45 -11.43
N ARG A 295 16.59 6.16 -11.30
CA ARG A 295 17.50 5.46 -12.20
C ARG A 295 16.96 5.41 -13.63
N LEU A 296 15.69 5.06 -13.79
CA LEU A 296 15.02 5.03 -15.08
C LEU A 296 14.99 6.41 -15.75
N SER A 297 14.79 7.49 -14.97
CA SER A 297 14.84 8.85 -15.51
C SER A 297 16.25 9.24 -15.97
N LYS A 298 17.31 8.79 -15.28
CA LYS A 298 18.70 9.00 -15.69
C LYS A 298 19.07 8.26 -16.98
N GLU A 299 18.36 7.19 -17.29
CA GLU A 299 18.45 6.46 -18.56
C GLU A 299 17.61 7.08 -19.68
N GLY A 300 16.96 8.22 -19.42
CA GLY A 300 16.12 8.91 -20.40
C GLY A 300 14.74 8.31 -20.59
N GLN A 301 14.30 7.41 -19.70
CA GLN A 301 12.93 6.89 -19.73
C GLN A 301 11.94 7.93 -19.20
N THR A 302 10.72 7.88 -19.71
CA THR A 302 9.62 8.77 -19.33
C THR A 302 8.30 8.00 -19.29
N GLY A 303 7.24 8.66 -18.80
CA GLY A 303 5.90 8.10 -18.73
C GLY A 303 5.61 7.33 -17.45
N CYS A 304 4.42 6.80 -17.37
CA CYS A 304 3.94 6.05 -16.24
C CYS A 304 4.41 4.59 -16.29
N LYS A 305 4.71 4.05 -15.15
CA LYS A 305 5.11 2.65 -14.93
C LYS A 305 4.43 2.10 -13.68
N THR A 306 4.35 0.80 -13.63
CA THR A 306 3.91 0.03 -12.46
C THR A 306 5.07 -0.83 -11.94
N VAL A 307 4.82 -1.58 -10.89
CA VAL A 307 5.80 -2.57 -10.38
C VAL A 307 6.18 -3.62 -11.43
N PHE A 308 5.35 -3.86 -12.44
CA PHE A 308 5.59 -4.82 -13.52
C PHE A 308 6.66 -4.37 -14.53
N ASP A 309 6.93 -3.08 -14.61
CA ASP A 309 7.81 -2.46 -15.59
C ASP A 309 9.25 -2.27 -15.09
N VAL A 310 9.54 -2.71 -13.85
CA VAL A 310 10.80 -2.43 -13.16
C VAL A 310 11.59 -3.72 -12.94
N ALA A 311 12.78 -3.81 -13.52
CA ALA A 311 13.69 -4.90 -13.19
C ALA A 311 14.17 -4.78 -11.73
N PRO A 312 14.24 -5.91 -10.97
CA PRO A 312 14.57 -5.89 -9.54
C PRO A 312 15.88 -5.17 -9.19
N VAL A 313 16.85 -5.17 -10.09
CA VAL A 313 18.15 -4.47 -9.91
C VAL A 313 18.00 -2.96 -9.67
N TYR A 314 16.95 -2.33 -10.17
CA TYR A 314 16.71 -0.90 -9.95
C TYR A 314 16.27 -0.57 -8.52
N LEU A 315 15.75 -1.56 -7.77
CA LEU A 315 15.20 -1.38 -6.43
C LEU A 315 16.28 -1.36 -5.34
N SER A 316 17.41 -2.03 -5.57
CA SER A 316 18.47 -2.20 -4.56
C SER A 316 19.46 -1.04 -4.55
N ALA A 317 19.97 -0.66 -3.36
CA ALA A 317 21.10 0.24 -3.25
C ALA A 317 22.45 -0.43 -3.67
N GLN A 318 22.47 -1.76 -3.70
CA GLN A 318 23.64 -2.55 -4.12
C GLN A 318 23.87 -2.47 -5.63
N THR A 319 25.13 -2.65 -6.04
CA THR A 319 25.47 -2.75 -7.46
C THR A 319 25.02 -4.08 -8.07
N PRO A 320 24.87 -4.17 -9.40
CA PRO A 320 24.57 -5.44 -10.06
C PRO A 320 25.60 -6.54 -9.76
N GLU A 321 26.87 -6.18 -9.55
CA GLU A 321 27.96 -7.08 -9.19
C GLU A 321 27.76 -7.67 -7.80
N GLU A 322 27.42 -6.83 -6.82
CA GLU A 322 27.14 -7.27 -5.44
C GLU A 322 25.90 -8.16 -5.38
N LEU A 323 24.84 -7.80 -6.12
CA LEU A 323 23.63 -8.62 -6.19
C LEU A 323 23.92 -10.01 -6.74
N ARG A 324 24.70 -10.11 -7.84
CA ARG A 324 25.10 -11.42 -8.40
C ARG A 324 25.98 -12.22 -7.44
N ALA A 325 26.85 -11.55 -6.70
CA ALA A 325 27.75 -12.22 -5.77
C ALA A 325 27.07 -12.74 -4.50
N HIS A 326 25.97 -12.12 -4.07
CA HIS A 326 25.37 -12.39 -2.76
C HIS A 326 23.93 -12.92 -2.81
N MET A 327 23.25 -12.83 -3.95
CA MET A 327 21.84 -13.22 -4.08
C MET A 327 21.57 -14.27 -5.17
N LEU A 328 22.56 -14.63 -5.96
CA LEU A 328 22.56 -15.76 -6.88
C LEU A 328 23.53 -16.85 -6.38
#